data_83c992b9a1493fd8f6ba8043b51b8a7f
#
_entry.id   83c992b9a1493fd8f6ba8043b51b8a7f
#
_cell.length_a   1.000
_cell.length_b   1.000
_cell.length_c   1.000
_cell.angle_alpha   90.00
_cell.angle_beta   90.00
_cell.angle_gamma   90.00
#
_symmetry.space_group_name_H-M   'P 1'
#
loop_
_entity.id
_entity.type
_entity.pdbx_description
1 polymer ?
#
loop_
_entity_poly.entity_id
_entity_poly.type
_entity_poly.pdbx_seq_one_letter_code
_entity_poly.pdbx_strand_id
1 'polypeptide(L)'
;MSRCRVVAIALFACTAFVVPAAAQELGVRAGVSVNPDQFYFGGHAETAPLVGNLRFRPNLEVGVGDHTTLVAFNIEFAYHFPSPRSWHAYAGGGPALNFIRRGGETNSEGGLNLLVGVQHARGLFAEFKVGTLDSPDVKFGVGYAFKWR
;
A
#
# COMPACT_ATOMS: atom_id res chain seq x y z
N MET A 1 1.51 -26.13 13.63
CA MET A 1 1.76 -24.68 13.46
C MET A 1 2.62 -24.32 12.24
N SER A 2 3.48 -25.20 11.77
CA SER A 2 4.44 -24.84 10.70
C SER A 2 3.87 -24.89 9.26
N ARG A 3 2.98 -25.82 8.96
CA ARG A 3 2.53 -26.06 7.58
C ARG A 3 1.63 -24.96 7.00
N CYS A 4 0.70 -24.40 7.78
CA CYS A 4 -0.13 -23.28 7.31
C CYS A 4 0.66 -21.99 7.11
N ARG A 5 1.68 -21.74 7.94
CA ARG A 5 2.54 -20.56 7.80
C ARG A 5 3.42 -20.66 6.55
N VAL A 6 3.94 -21.83 6.25
CA VAL A 6 4.76 -22.05 5.06
C VAL A 6 3.94 -21.92 3.78
N VAL A 7 2.71 -22.46 3.77
CA VAL A 7 1.79 -22.32 2.63
C VAL A 7 1.39 -20.85 2.41
N ALA A 8 1.10 -20.11 3.48
CA ALA A 8 0.77 -18.69 3.38
C ALA A 8 1.95 -17.86 2.86
N ILE A 9 3.17 -18.13 3.33
CA ILE A 9 4.38 -17.45 2.86
C ILE A 9 4.68 -17.83 1.40
N ALA A 10 4.49 -19.07 1.00
CA ALA A 10 4.71 -19.51 -0.37
C ALA A 10 3.68 -18.91 -1.35
N LEU A 11 2.39 -18.86 -0.97
CA LEU A 11 1.36 -18.18 -1.75
C LEU A 11 1.66 -16.67 -1.87
N PHE A 12 2.11 -16.05 -0.79
CA PHE A 12 2.47 -14.64 -0.77
C PHE A 12 3.71 -14.35 -1.63
N ALA A 13 4.72 -15.21 -1.57
CA ALA A 13 5.91 -15.09 -2.41
C ALA A 13 5.56 -15.28 -3.91
N CYS A 14 4.68 -16.19 -4.26
CA CYS A 14 4.22 -16.37 -5.64
C CYS A 14 3.47 -15.15 -6.16
N THR A 15 2.62 -14.52 -5.35
CA THR A 15 1.92 -13.29 -5.76
C THR A 15 2.87 -12.11 -5.93
N ALA A 16 3.90 -12.00 -5.10
CA ALA A 16 4.90 -10.96 -5.20
C ALA A 16 5.74 -11.00 -6.49
N PHE A 17 5.91 -12.18 -7.09
CA PHE A 17 6.62 -12.34 -8.38
C PHE A 17 5.73 -12.16 -9.61
N VAL A 18 4.43 -12.41 -9.49
CA VAL A 18 3.49 -12.27 -10.62
C VAL A 18 3.05 -10.82 -10.83
N VAL A 19 2.95 -10.05 -9.76
CA VAL A 19 2.50 -8.64 -9.81
C VAL A 19 3.42 -7.75 -10.67
N PRO A 20 4.76 -7.81 -10.58
CA PRO A 20 5.62 -7.00 -11.44
C PRO A 20 5.45 -7.27 -12.93
N ALA A 21 5.15 -8.51 -13.32
CA ALA A 21 4.94 -8.87 -14.73
C ALA A 21 3.62 -8.33 -15.29
N ALA A 22 2.60 -8.15 -14.46
CA ALA A 22 1.31 -7.60 -14.83
C ALA A 22 1.17 -6.09 -14.49
N ALA A 23 2.15 -5.51 -13.81
CA ALA A 23 2.14 -4.13 -13.41
C ALA A 23 2.37 -3.21 -14.61
N GLN A 24 1.55 -2.18 -14.72
CA GLN A 24 1.75 -1.09 -15.68
C GLN A 24 2.38 0.14 -15.02
N GLU A 25 2.44 0.14 -13.70
CA GLU A 25 2.99 1.23 -12.92
C GLU A 25 3.72 0.68 -11.69
N LEU A 26 4.89 1.21 -11.40
CA LEU A 26 5.57 1.06 -10.12
C LEU A 26 5.74 2.42 -9.47
N GLY A 27 5.38 2.52 -8.19
CA GLY A 27 5.48 3.76 -7.47
C GLY A 27 6.33 3.64 -6.21
N VAL A 28 6.94 4.75 -5.85
CA VAL A 28 7.60 4.96 -4.57
C VAL A 28 6.87 6.04 -3.80
N ARG A 29 6.83 5.90 -2.48
CA ARG A 29 6.12 6.83 -1.60
C ARG A 29 6.86 7.06 -0.30
N ALA A 30 6.59 8.20 0.31
CA ALA A 30 7.00 8.51 1.67
C ALA A 30 5.94 9.40 2.32
N GLY A 31 5.86 9.35 3.64
CA GLY A 31 4.86 10.12 4.37
C GLY A 31 4.95 9.96 5.87
N VAL A 32 3.89 10.37 6.52
CA VAL A 32 3.75 10.31 7.97
C VAL A 32 2.48 9.58 8.36
N SER A 33 2.50 8.93 9.51
CA SER A 33 1.34 8.27 10.09
C SER A 33 1.09 8.72 11.52
N VAL A 34 -0.13 8.54 11.98
CA VAL A 34 -0.58 8.79 13.35
C VAL A 34 -1.13 7.48 13.92
N ASN A 35 -0.81 7.20 15.16
CA ASN A 35 -1.10 5.95 15.88
C ASN A 35 -0.74 4.66 15.10
N PRO A 36 0.54 4.34 15.01
CA PRO A 36 1.67 5.01 15.65
C PRO A 36 2.18 6.22 14.87
N ASP A 37 2.77 7.19 15.59
CA ASP A 37 3.45 8.32 14.98
C ASP A 37 4.75 7.86 14.36
N GLN A 38 4.78 7.83 13.05
CA GLN A 38 5.91 7.31 12.28
C GLN A 38 6.12 8.10 10.99
N PHE A 39 7.35 8.13 10.57
CA PHE A 39 7.70 8.37 9.18
C PHE A 39 7.66 7.03 8.44
N TYR A 40 7.05 6.98 7.28
CA TYR A 40 7.04 5.76 6.46
C TYR A 40 7.50 6.02 5.04
N PHE A 41 8.01 4.98 4.44
CA PHE A 41 8.36 4.93 3.02
C PHE A 41 7.99 3.56 2.46
N GLY A 42 7.82 3.47 1.17
CA GLY A 42 7.45 2.22 0.56
C GLY A 42 7.31 2.30 -0.94
N GLY A 43 6.79 1.22 -1.49
CA GLY A 43 6.55 1.07 -2.91
C GLY A 43 5.24 0.33 -3.19
N HIS A 44 4.70 0.56 -4.37
CA HIS A 44 3.54 -0.16 -4.86
C HIS A 44 3.71 -0.55 -6.33
N ALA A 45 3.01 -1.59 -6.71
CA ALA A 45 2.73 -1.91 -8.10
C ALA A 45 1.25 -1.67 -8.37
N GLU A 46 0.91 -1.27 -9.57
CA GLU A 46 -0.47 -1.12 -9.99
C GLU A 46 -0.68 -1.78 -11.35
N THR A 47 -1.73 -2.59 -11.44
CA THR A 47 -2.06 -3.31 -12.67
C THR A 47 -2.81 -2.43 -13.67
N ALA A 48 -2.97 -2.92 -14.89
CA ALA A 48 -3.99 -2.45 -15.81
C ALA A 48 -5.38 -2.49 -15.15
N PRO A 49 -6.34 -1.69 -15.62
CA PRO A 49 -7.70 -1.79 -15.16
C PRO A 49 -8.23 -3.22 -15.26
N LEU A 50 -8.77 -3.73 -14.16
CA LEU A 50 -9.36 -5.07 -14.09
C LEU A 50 -10.81 -5.06 -14.57
N VAL A 51 -11.59 -4.12 -14.05
CA VAL A 51 -12.99 -3.87 -14.41
C VAL A 51 -13.23 -2.36 -14.42
N GLY A 52 -13.61 -1.80 -15.54
CA GLY A 52 -13.77 -0.36 -15.67
C GLY A 52 -12.47 0.38 -15.35
N ASN A 53 -12.47 1.20 -14.31
CA ASN A 53 -11.30 1.94 -13.84
C ASN A 53 -10.75 1.40 -12.51
N LEU A 54 -11.17 0.20 -12.10
CA LEU A 54 -10.69 -0.45 -10.88
C LEU A 54 -9.37 -1.15 -11.16
N ARG A 55 -8.35 -0.88 -10.36
CA ARG A 55 -7.01 -1.45 -10.47
C ARG A 55 -6.59 -2.15 -9.19
N PHE A 56 -5.82 -3.20 -9.31
CA PHE A 56 -5.18 -3.87 -8.19
C PHE A 56 -3.85 -3.20 -7.87
N ARG A 57 -3.65 -2.89 -6.58
CA ARG A 57 -2.54 -2.05 -6.12
C ARG A 57 -1.90 -2.60 -4.85
N PRO A 58 -1.16 -3.69 -4.92
CA PRO A 58 -0.40 -4.19 -3.79
C PRO A 58 0.73 -3.22 -3.45
N ASN A 59 0.98 -3.04 -2.15
CA ASN A 59 2.08 -2.19 -1.71
C ASN A 59 2.75 -2.71 -0.44
N LEU A 60 4.00 -2.31 -0.26
CA LEU A 60 4.83 -2.57 0.89
C LEU A 60 5.28 -1.25 1.47
N GLU A 61 5.07 -1.06 2.76
CA GLU A 61 5.47 0.14 3.48
C GLU A 61 6.27 -0.23 4.73
N VAL A 62 7.26 0.57 5.04
CA VAL A 62 8.05 0.49 6.27
C VAL A 62 7.91 1.79 7.03
N GLY A 63 7.38 1.73 8.24
CA GLY A 63 7.24 2.85 9.15
C GLY A 63 8.30 2.78 10.26
N VAL A 64 8.90 3.89 10.55
CA VAL A 64 9.89 4.05 11.62
C VAL A 64 9.47 5.17 12.54
N GLY A 65 9.31 4.87 13.80
CA GLY A 65 8.99 5.81 14.85
C GLY A 65 9.80 5.54 16.11
N ASP A 66 9.54 6.27 17.19
CA ASP A 66 10.22 6.09 18.46
C ASP A 66 10.00 4.66 18.99
N HIS A 67 11.08 3.89 19.04
CA HIS A 67 11.12 2.50 19.54
C HIS A 67 10.18 1.52 18.82
N THR A 68 9.63 1.89 17.66
CA THR A 68 8.67 1.07 16.92
C THR A 68 9.02 1.05 15.44
N THR A 69 9.06 -0.15 14.86
CA THR A 69 9.17 -0.35 13.41
C THR A 69 7.94 -1.14 12.95
N LEU A 70 7.29 -0.65 11.91
CA LEU A 70 6.15 -1.29 11.28
C LEU A 70 6.51 -1.67 9.84
N VAL A 71 6.26 -2.91 9.47
CA VAL A 71 6.26 -3.36 8.07
C VAL A 71 4.84 -3.73 7.70
N ALA A 72 4.29 -3.06 6.71
CA ALA A 72 2.91 -3.24 6.26
C ALA A 72 2.87 -3.77 4.82
N PHE A 73 2.19 -4.88 4.63
CA PHE A 73 1.78 -5.40 3.33
C PHE A 73 0.32 -5.07 3.11
N ASN A 74 0.03 -4.30 2.10
CA ASN A 74 -1.33 -3.88 1.79
C ASN A 74 -1.75 -4.48 0.45
N ILE A 75 -2.93 -5.09 0.44
CA ILE A 75 -3.60 -5.56 -0.77
C ILE A 75 -4.76 -4.59 -1.02
N GLU A 76 -4.53 -3.63 -1.87
CA GLU A 76 -5.48 -2.56 -2.13
C GLU A 76 -6.05 -2.65 -3.54
N PHE A 77 -7.27 -2.16 -3.68
CA PHE A 77 -7.92 -1.88 -4.96
C PHE A 77 -8.19 -0.39 -5.01
N ALA A 78 -7.89 0.23 -6.13
CA ALA A 78 -8.10 1.65 -6.34
C ALA A 78 -8.93 1.89 -7.60
N TYR A 79 -9.99 2.67 -7.45
CA TYR A 79 -10.80 3.15 -8.55
C TYR A 79 -10.31 4.53 -8.97
N HIS A 80 -9.90 4.67 -10.22
CA HIS A 80 -9.43 5.93 -10.79
C HIS A 80 -10.59 6.65 -11.47
N PHE A 81 -10.96 7.82 -10.95
CA PHE A 81 -12.02 8.62 -11.52
C PHE A 81 -11.55 9.26 -12.83
N PRO A 82 -12.28 9.09 -13.93
CA PRO A 82 -11.93 9.73 -15.19
C PRO A 82 -11.88 11.25 -15.05
N SER A 83 -10.87 11.86 -15.63
CA SER A 83 -10.71 13.31 -15.61
C SER A 83 -10.15 13.78 -16.95
N PRO A 84 -10.70 14.86 -17.55
CA PRO A 84 -10.13 15.49 -18.73
C PRO A 84 -8.88 16.32 -18.43
N ARG A 85 -8.55 16.48 -17.15
CA ARG A 85 -7.39 17.25 -16.65
C ARG A 85 -6.17 16.38 -16.47
N SER A 86 -5.01 17.00 -16.26
CA SER A 86 -3.76 16.30 -15.94
C SER A 86 -3.78 15.64 -14.56
N TRP A 87 -4.67 16.05 -13.67
CA TRP A 87 -4.88 15.46 -12.36
C TRP A 87 -6.17 14.65 -12.34
N HIS A 88 -6.12 13.48 -11.78
CA HIS A 88 -7.30 12.66 -11.51
C HIS A 88 -7.30 12.18 -10.06
N ALA A 89 -8.49 12.05 -9.51
CA ALA A 89 -8.69 11.49 -8.19
C ALA A 89 -8.78 9.97 -8.27
N TYR A 90 -8.45 9.30 -7.18
CA TYR A 90 -8.72 7.88 -6.98
C TYR A 90 -9.14 7.61 -5.54
N ALA A 91 -9.89 6.55 -5.34
CA ALA A 91 -10.30 6.08 -4.04
C ALA A 91 -10.31 4.56 -4.02
N GLY A 92 -10.07 3.99 -2.86
CA GLY A 92 -10.05 2.56 -2.73
C GLY A 92 -9.80 2.07 -1.32
N GLY A 93 -9.35 0.86 -1.21
CA GLY A 93 -9.03 0.23 0.06
C GLY A 93 -8.74 -1.24 -0.09
N GLY A 94 -8.45 -1.87 1.03
CA GLY A 94 -8.20 -3.30 1.11
C GLY A 94 -7.54 -3.72 2.40
N PRO A 95 -7.37 -5.04 2.60
CA PRO A 95 -6.75 -5.59 3.77
C PRO A 95 -5.25 -5.27 3.84
N ALA A 96 -4.77 -5.19 5.07
CA ALA A 96 -3.37 -5.01 5.41
C ALA A 96 -2.90 -6.10 6.37
N LEU A 97 -1.66 -6.52 6.21
CA LEU A 97 -0.95 -7.35 7.17
C LEU A 97 0.22 -6.53 7.71
N ASN A 98 0.17 -6.26 9.01
CA ASN A 98 1.12 -5.41 9.70
C ASN A 98 2.03 -6.26 10.61
N PHE A 99 3.34 -6.07 10.50
CA PHE A 99 4.34 -6.61 11.41
C PHE A 99 4.93 -5.46 12.21
N ILE A 100 4.66 -5.46 13.51
CA ILE A 100 5.05 -4.40 14.42
C ILE A 100 6.15 -4.91 15.34
N ARG A 101 7.30 -4.26 15.36
CA ARG A 101 8.40 -4.55 16.26
C ARG A 101 8.54 -3.45 17.32
N ARG A 102 8.44 -3.86 18.57
CA ARG A 102 8.66 -3.02 19.75
C ARG A 102 9.53 -3.75 20.76
N GLY A 103 10.59 -3.12 21.26
CA GLY A 103 11.42 -3.66 22.33
C GLY A 103 11.98 -5.06 22.08
N GLY A 104 12.25 -5.42 20.81
CA GLY A 104 12.75 -6.74 20.43
C GLY A 104 11.66 -7.79 20.17
N GLU A 105 10.41 -7.50 20.44
CA GLU A 105 9.27 -8.36 20.12
C GLU A 105 8.61 -7.96 18.81
N THR A 106 8.20 -8.96 18.01
CA THR A 106 7.49 -8.75 16.75
C THR A 106 6.11 -9.37 16.83
N ASN A 107 5.08 -8.55 16.62
CA ASN A 107 3.69 -8.97 16.54
C ASN A 107 3.18 -8.81 15.11
N SER A 108 2.31 -9.72 14.68
CA SER A 108 1.62 -9.64 13.39
C SER A 108 0.14 -9.36 13.62
N GLU A 109 -0.37 -8.37 12.92
CA GLU A 109 -1.74 -7.89 13.08
C GLU A 109 -2.39 -7.67 11.72
N GLY A 110 -3.68 -7.91 11.62
CA GLY A 110 -4.48 -7.66 10.42
C GLY A 110 -5.24 -6.35 10.52
N GLY A 111 -5.28 -5.59 9.44
CA GLY A 111 -5.99 -4.34 9.36
C GLY A 111 -6.75 -4.16 8.06
N LEU A 112 -7.47 -3.06 7.97
CA LEU A 112 -8.15 -2.61 6.76
C LEU A 112 -7.82 -1.14 6.53
N ASN A 113 -7.49 -0.81 5.30
CA ASN A 113 -7.22 0.56 4.88
C ASN A 113 -8.28 1.06 3.90
N LEU A 114 -8.69 2.31 4.08
CA LEU A 114 -9.41 3.09 3.09
C LEU A 114 -8.49 4.21 2.63
N LEU A 115 -8.50 4.52 1.35
CA LEU A 115 -7.62 5.53 0.77
C LEU A 115 -8.34 6.43 -0.21
N VAL A 116 -7.89 7.66 -0.26
CA VAL A 116 -8.21 8.63 -1.31
C VAL A 116 -6.93 9.34 -1.73
N GLY A 117 -6.84 9.69 -3.00
CA GLY A 117 -5.67 10.37 -3.49
C GLY A 117 -5.92 11.12 -4.78
N VAL A 118 -4.91 11.85 -5.19
CA VAL A 118 -4.84 12.52 -6.49
C VAL A 118 -3.53 12.18 -7.16
N GLN A 119 -3.57 11.97 -8.45
CA GLN A 119 -2.39 11.63 -9.25
C GLN A 119 -2.32 12.47 -10.50
N HIS A 120 -1.13 12.98 -10.77
CA HIS A 120 -0.84 13.68 -12.01
C HIS A 120 -0.51 12.70 -13.13
N ALA A 121 -0.84 13.04 -14.35
CA ALA A 121 -0.55 12.23 -15.53
C ALA A 121 0.93 11.85 -15.69
N ARG A 122 1.85 12.68 -15.18
CA ARG A 122 3.30 12.41 -15.17
C ARG A 122 3.75 11.45 -14.07
N GLY A 123 2.89 11.12 -13.09
CA GLY A 123 3.18 10.15 -12.04
C GLY A 123 3.23 10.69 -10.61
N LEU A 124 3.35 12.01 -10.39
CA LEU A 124 3.29 12.58 -9.05
C LEU A 124 1.93 12.30 -8.42
N PHE A 125 1.91 11.87 -7.16
CA PHE A 125 0.67 11.62 -6.42
C PHE A 125 0.76 12.05 -4.96
N ALA A 126 -0.40 12.32 -4.37
CA ALA A 126 -0.60 12.51 -2.95
C ALA A 126 -1.77 11.64 -2.48
N GLU A 127 -1.65 11.04 -1.31
CA GLU A 127 -2.58 10.03 -0.81
C GLU A 127 -2.82 10.20 0.67
N PHE A 128 -4.07 10.03 1.05
CA PHE A 128 -4.54 9.99 2.42
C PHE A 128 -5.18 8.64 2.69
N LYS A 129 -4.74 7.95 3.75
CA LYS A 129 -5.30 6.67 4.19
C LYS A 129 -5.86 6.77 5.59
N VAL A 130 -6.96 6.08 5.80
CA VAL A 130 -7.54 5.82 7.12
C VAL A 130 -7.51 4.32 7.36
N GLY A 131 -6.89 3.92 8.45
CA GLY A 131 -6.84 2.53 8.88
C GLY A 131 -7.90 2.24 9.91
N THR A 132 -8.35 0.99 9.90
CA THR A 132 -9.23 0.42 10.92
C THR A 132 -8.60 -0.85 11.46
N LEU A 133 -9.11 -1.35 12.59
CA LEU A 133 -8.54 -2.50 13.30
C LEU A 133 -7.10 -2.20 13.72
N ASP A 134 -6.14 -3.03 13.28
CA ASP A 134 -4.73 -2.92 13.66
C ASP A 134 -3.86 -2.18 12.61
N SER A 135 -4.48 -1.39 11.75
CA SER A 135 -3.78 -0.48 10.86
C SER A 135 -3.57 0.89 11.52
N PRO A 136 -2.52 1.67 11.14
CA PRO A 136 -2.37 3.05 11.58
C PRO A 136 -3.63 3.86 11.29
N ASP A 137 -4.05 4.70 12.24
CA ASP A 137 -5.32 5.43 12.14
C ASP A 137 -5.39 6.34 10.94
N VAL A 138 -4.31 7.09 10.71
CA VAL A 138 -4.22 8.04 9.60
C VAL A 138 -2.82 8.02 9.02
N LYS A 139 -2.75 8.02 7.70
CA LYS A 139 -1.49 8.20 6.94
C LYS A 139 -1.68 9.27 5.88
N PHE A 140 -0.68 10.10 5.72
CA PHE A 140 -0.56 11.02 4.60
C PHE A 140 0.78 10.81 3.91
N GLY A 141 0.75 10.63 2.59
CA GLY A 141 1.95 10.40 1.81
C GLY A 141 1.91 11.06 0.46
N VAL A 142 3.10 11.25 -0.07
CA VAL A 142 3.35 11.70 -1.43
C VAL A 142 4.29 10.72 -2.12
N GLY A 143 4.24 10.66 -3.42
CA GLY A 143 5.10 9.76 -4.16
C GLY A 143 5.12 10.03 -5.65
N TYR A 144 5.83 9.14 -6.31
CA TYR A 144 5.97 9.18 -7.76
C TYR A 144 5.77 7.78 -8.34
N ALA A 145 4.97 7.70 -9.36
CA ALA A 145 4.65 6.48 -10.08
C ALA A 145 5.29 6.49 -11.47
N PHE A 146 6.11 5.48 -11.72
CA PHE A 146 6.75 5.25 -12.99
C PHE A 146 5.84 4.37 -13.85
N LYS A 147 5.41 4.90 -14.98
CA LYS A 147 4.56 4.19 -15.93
C LYS A 147 5.40 3.68 -17.08
N TRP A 148 5.19 2.45 -17.48
CA TRP A 148 5.71 1.90 -18.72
C TRP A 148 4.58 1.32 -19.57
N ARG A 149 4.78 1.38 -20.84
CA ARG A 149 3.84 0.86 -21.84
C ARG A 149 4.24 -0.54 -22.28
#